data_42c551de0d0fe0ccb4cf78e3a5ef9ee0
#
_entry.id   42c551de0d0fe0ccb4cf78e3a5ef9ee0
#
_cell.length_a   1.000
_cell.length_b   1.000
_cell.length_c   1.000
_cell.angle_alpha   90.00
_cell.angle_beta   90.00
_cell.angle_gamma   90.00
#
_symmetry.space_group_name_H-M   'P 1'
#
loop_
_entity.id
_entity.type
_entity.pdbx_description
1 polymer ?
#
loop_
_entity_poly.entity_id
_entity_poly.type
_entity_poly.pdbx_seq_one_letter_code
_entity_poly.pdbx_strand_id
1 'polypeptide(L)'
;MLNINTYRIMFKNFNLSKRLLSLGMAAALVSMGACVEDDVTPDDDDDEIEADRWLTLAGAFMGETAGDGNGGTNIYAVSFEDAINPETEIDIFNDGEPVKSNRTARLQVSQDGGTLFNIAYGGENGGEYAKFDIRGGASFVQEDVTVNISQYAGTSPRWSKLYNGDKNGIAVNIANLAANNSEEGNPEEEFKYYRGTATVLDLDLQETLISNYKTYELPLSTEEELAGHAIFRLDAPVLNQAGDKLLIGTWMRKYDPATGERETEWDRLGTKTLVVDYPSLENPTLITSTQADGDCSGYRSNVNQLADDGYIYQATTRNSNGSHILRIGSNNEYDNSYALSLDDALGLTDTYVDAWRYVSKGIGYALIRHGEEDQGYVVRMDLNQKTASIVQGLPDDPDVRFNQFQSFLVSGDYLILPISPLGQDGNIYILDSQTNQVTKGAKLINQPGNHFIGAF
;
A
#
# COMPACT_ATOMS: atom_id res chain seq x y z
N MET A 1 30.37 -23.99 -5.10
CA MET A 1 29.67 -24.66 -6.21
C MET A 1 28.36 -25.17 -5.66
N LEU A 2 27.33 -24.31 -5.61
CA LEU A 2 25.97 -24.70 -5.29
C LEU A 2 25.34 -25.33 -6.53
N ASN A 3 24.60 -26.37 -6.29
CA ASN A 3 24.20 -27.36 -7.29
C ASN A 3 23.02 -26.82 -8.13
N ILE A 4 23.25 -26.54 -9.39
CA ILE A 4 22.28 -26.13 -10.43
C ILE A 4 21.03 -27.03 -10.48
N ASN A 5 21.11 -28.25 -9.92
CA ASN A 5 20.01 -29.18 -9.87
C ASN A 5 18.90 -28.84 -8.84
N THR A 6 19.16 -28.03 -7.85
CA THR A 6 18.15 -27.63 -6.83
C THR A 6 17.15 -26.63 -7.44
N TYR A 7 17.61 -25.72 -8.27
CA TYR A 7 16.73 -24.76 -8.98
C TYR A 7 15.81 -25.45 -10.00
N ARG A 8 16.27 -26.54 -10.61
CA ARG A 8 15.46 -27.32 -11.57
C ARG A 8 14.35 -28.14 -10.91
N ILE A 9 14.41 -28.39 -9.61
CA ILE A 9 13.40 -29.20 -8.91
C ILE A 9 12.20 -28.31 -8.50
N MET A 10 12.41 -27.03 -8.22
CA MET A 10 11.33 -26.06 -7.95
C MET A 10 10.40 -25.85 -9.17
N PHE A 11 10.92 -26.00 -10.39
CA PHE A 11 10.19 -25.72 -11.63
C PHE A 11 9.94 -26.97 -12.51
N LYS A 12 10.08 -28.18 -11.98
CA LYS A 12 9.93 -29.43 -12.76
C LYS A 12 8.49 -29.81 -13.10
N ASN A 13 7.50 -29.04 -12.68
CA ASN A 13 6.09 -29.29 -13.02
C ASN A 13 5.57 -28.40 -14.17
N PHE A 14 6.44 -27.67 -14.86
CA PHE A 14 6.04 -26.95 -16.06
C PHE A 14 5.81 -27.94 -17.21
N ASN A 15 4.58 -28.36 -17.40
CA ASN A 15 4.15 -29.09 -18.58
C ASN A 15 3.81 -28.08 -19.70
N LEU A 16 4.72 -27.93 -20.65
CA LEU A 16 4.45 -27.27 -21.93
C LEU A 16 3.44 -28.10 -22.72
N SER A 17 2.15 -27.82 -22.64
CA SER A 17 1.16 -28.38 -23.55
C SER A 17 1.18 -27.64 -24.88
N LYS A 18 1.80 -28.26 -25.89
CA LYS A 18 1.73 -27.84 -27.29
C LYS A 18 0.27 -27.90 -27.76
N ARG A 19 -0.37 -26.77 -27.98
CA ARG A 19 -1.65 -26.72 -28.72
C ARG A 19 -1.37 -26.80 -30.22
N LEU A 20 -1.70 -27.93 -30.83
CA LEU A 20 -1.82 -28.05 -32.28
C LEU A 20 -3.19 -27.47 -32.72
N LEU A 21 -3.15 -26.54 -33.68
CA LEU A 21 -4.32 -26.11 -34.45
C LEU A 21 -4.88 -27.29 -35.26
N SER A 22 -6.20 -27.54 -35.16
CA SER A 22 -6.95 -28.23 -36.21
C SER A 22 -8.26 -27.48 -36.48
N LEU A 23 -8.38 -26.97 -37.69
CA LEU A 23 -9.64 -26.53 -38.31
C LEU A 23 -10.56 -27.68 -38.56
N GLY A 24 -11.85 -27.54 -38.30
CA GLY A 24 -12.88 -28.54 -38.74
C GLY A 24 -14.31 -28.06 -38.56
N MET A 25 -14.95 -27.78 -39.65
CA MET A 25 -16.31 -27.45 -40.05
C MET A 25 -17.50 -27.77 -39.13
N ALA A 26 -18.48 -26.90 -39.34
CA ALA A 26 -19.83 -26.83 -38.78
C ALA A 26 -20.75 -28.02 -39.15
N ALA A 27 -21.69 -28.35 -38.25
CA ALA A 27 -23.06 -28.76 -38.57
C ALA A 27 -23.98 -28.51 -37.36
N ALA A 28 -25.07 -27.81 -37.59
CA ALA A 28 -26.14 -27.52 -36.65
C ALA A 28 -27.04 -28.77 -36.43
N LEU A 29 -27.45 -28.99 -35.16
CA LEU A 29 -28.67 -29.72 -34.83
C LEU A 29 -29.22 -29.23 -33.48
N VAL A 30 -30.45 -28.77 -33.52
CA VAL A 30 -31.28 -28.37 -32.39
C VAL A 30 -31.79 -29.59 -31.65
N SER A 31 -31.69 -29.69 -30.34
CA SER A 31 -32.64 -30.41 -29.50
C SER A 31 -32.63 -29.93 -28.05
N MET A 32 -33.82 -29.90 -27.49
CA MET A 32 -34.22 -29.32 -26.19
C MET A 32 -33.67 -30.00 -24.97
N GLY A 33 -33.40 -29.20 -23.96
CA GLY A 33 -33.79 -29.37 -22.55
C GLY A 33 -33.15 -30.47 -21.73
N ALA A 34 -32.30 -30.03 -20.78
CA ALA A 34 -32.32 -30.48 -19.40
C ALA A 34 -31.42 -29.56 -18.59
N CYS A 35 -31.93 -29.02 -17.49
CA CYS A 35 -31.11 -28.36 -16.46
C CYS A 35 -30.17 -29.40 -15.89
N VAL A 36 -28.88 -29.21 -16.06
CA VAL A 36 -27.83 -29.83 -15.28
C VAL A 36 -27.27 -28.69 -14.42
N GLU A 37 -27.41 -28.81 -13.11
CA GLU A 37 -26.65 -28.03 -12.17
C GLU A 37 -25.17 -28.36 -12.41
N ASP A 38 -24.44 -27.42 -13.00
CA ASP A 38 -22.98 -27.51 -13.04
C ASP A 38 -22.48 -27.26 -11.62
N ASP A 39 -22.02 -28.33 -11.01
CA ASP A 39 -21.18 -28.34 -9.81
C ASP A 39 -19.89 -27.61 -10.21
N VAL A 40 -19.83 -26.31 -9.93
CA VAL A 40 -18.59 -25.51 -10.05
C VAL A 40 -17.69 -25.94 -8.89
N THR A 41 -16.85 -26.93 -9.15
CA THR A 41 -15.69 -27.16 -8.31
C THR A 41 -14.83 -25.92 -8.41
N PRO A 42 -14.40 -25.30 -7.29
CA PRO A 42 -13.40 -24.24 -7.34
C PRO A 42 -12.14 -24.81 -8.00
N ASP A 43 -11.72 -24.20 -9.10
CA ASP A 43 -10.41 -24.50 -9.68
C ASP A 43 -9.34 -24.10 -8.66
N ASP A 44 -8.59 -25.08 -8.16
CA ASP A 44 -7.42 -24.94 -7.27
C ASP A 44 -6.16 -24.47 -8.05
N ASP A 45 -6.32 -23.61 -9.07
CA ASP A 45 -5.22 -23.20 -9.96
C ASP A 45 -4.59 -21.85 -9.62
N ASP A 46 -4.84 -21.29 -8.41
CA ASP A 46 -4.36 -19.94 -8.03
C ASP A 46 -2.90 -19.91 -7.51
N ASP A 47 -2.15 -21.00 -7.54
CA ASP A 47 -0.79 -21.08 -6.98
C ASP A 47 0.35 -20.86 -8.01
N GLU A 48 0.06 -20.56 -9.27
CA GLU A 48 1.10 -20.28 -10.28
C GLU A 48 1.46 -18.79 -10.31
N ILE A 49 2.75 -18.53 -10.07
CA ILE A 49 3.34 -17.20 -10.32
C ILE A 49 3.12 -16.89 -11.82
N GLU A 50 2.50 -15.75 -12.11
CA GLU A 50 2.37 -15.26 -13.49
C GLU A 50 3.76 -14.94 -14.07
N ALA A 51 4.38 -15.93 -14.70
CA ALA A 51 5.75 -15.85 -15.21
C ALA A 51 5.93 -14.77 -16.30
N ASP A 52 4.85 -14.35 -16.93
CA ASP A 52 4.87 -13.39 -18.04
C ASP A 52 4.70 -11.93 -17.61
N ARG A 53 4.55 -11.63 -16.29
CA ARG A 53 4.40 -10.26 -15.83
C ARG A 53 5.75 -9.54 -15.66
N TRP A 54 5.73 -8.22 -15.80
CA TRP A 54 6.85 -7.38 -15.38
C TRP A 54 6.82 -7.11 -13.88
N LEU A 55 8.00 -7.15 -13.26
CA LEU A 55 8.24 -6.61 -11.93
C LEU A 55 8.84 -5.21 -12.08
N THR A 56 8.10 -4.17 -11.69
CA THR A 56 8.63 -2.81 -11.69
C THR A 56 9.34 -2.52 -10.38
N LEU A 57 10.64 -2.25 -10.45
CA LEU A 57 11.44 -1.76 -9.34
C LEU A 57 11.45 -0.23 -9.34
N ALA A 58 11.45 0.37 -8.14
CA ALA A 58 11.60 1.81 -7.98
C ALA A 58 12.73 2.15 -7.01
N GLY A 59 13.56 3.13 -7.40
CA GLY A 59 14.64 3.66 -6.60
C GLY A 59 14.51 5.17 -6.42
N ALA A 60 14.75 5.66 -5.21
CA ALA A 60 14.69 7.08 -4.88
C ALA A 60 16.09 7.65 -4.72
N PHE A 61 16.34 8.76 -5.41
CA PHE A 61 17.58 9.51 -5.29
C PHE A 61 17.61 10.33 -4.00
N MET A 62 18.79 10.41 -3.41
CA MET A 62 19.07 11.37 -2.34
C MET A 62 18.88 12.80 -2.86
N GLY A 63 18.23 13.64 -2.06
CA GLY A 63 18.22 15.09 -2.28
C GLY A 63 19.37 15.77 -1.53
N GLU A 64 19.10 16.20 -0.31
CA GLU A 64 20.09 16.86 0.56
C GLU A 64 20.76 15.89 1.54
N THR A 65 20.00 14.91 2.03
CA THR A 65 20.48 13.95 3.04
C THR A 65 20.23 12.51 2.60
N ALA A 66 21.15 11.64 2.95
CA ALA A 66 21.04 10.22 2.64
C ALA A 66 19.69 9.63 3.09
N GLY A 67 18.99 8.94 2.19
CA GLY A 67 17.70 8.31 2.45
C GLY A 67 16.49 9.25 2.49
N ASP A 68 16.63 10.55 2.18
CA ASP A 68 15.49 11.47 2.16
C ASP A 68 14.54 11.29 0.95
N GLY A 69 15.05 10.70 -0.14
CA GLY A 69 14.30 10.42 -1.37
C GLY A 69 13.78 11.67 -2.09
N ASN A 70 14.38 12.83 -1.85
CA ASN A 70 13.93 14.10 -2.41
C ASN A 70 14.57 14.43 -3.77
N GLY A 71 15.52 13.64 -4.25
CA GLY A 71 16.22 13.84 -5.53
C GLY A 71 15.49 13.31 -6.77
N GLY A 72 14.32 12.69 -6.58
CA GLY A 72 13.54 12.09 -7.67
C GLY A 72 13.44 10.57 -7.56
N THR A 73 12.85 9.95 -8.57
CA THR A 73 12.61 8.50 -8.61
C THR A 73 12.94 7.95 -10.01
N ASN A 74 13.71 6.88 -10.08
CA ASN A 74 13.82 6.05 -11.27
C ASN A 74 13.05 4.75 -11.11
N ILE A 75 12.57 4.22 -12.24
CA ILE A 75 11.88 2.93 -12.35
C ILE A 75 12.55 2.04 -13.39
N TYR A 76 12.42 0.74 -13.20
CA TYR A 76 12.96 -0.27 -14.12
C TYR A 76 12.09 -1.52 -14.07
N ALA A 77 11.71 -2.05 -15.21
CA ALA A 77 10.89 -3.26 -15.30
C ALA A 77 11.79 -4.47 -15.64
N VAL A 78 11.78 -5.46 -14.77
CA VAL A 78 12.53 -6.70 -14.95
C VAL A 78 11.55 -7.86 -15.14
N SER A 79 11.93 -8.86 -15.95
CA SER A 79 11.17 -10.11 -16.06
C SER A 79 11.19 -10.84 -14.72
N PHE A 80 10.14 -11.65 -14.44
CA PHE A 80 10.15 -12.45 -13.23
C PHE A 80 11.33 -13.43 -13.20
N GLU A 81 11.68 -14.03 -14.35
CA GLU A 81 12.83 -14.93 -14.50
C GLU A 81 14.15 -14.25 -14.10
N ASP A 82 14.38 -13.03 -14.57
CA ASP A 82 15.56 -12.26 -14.22
C ASP A 82 15.54 -11.81 -12.76
N ALA A 83 14.38 -11.42 -12.23
CA ALA A 83 14.24 -10.96 -10.85
C ALA A 83 14.60 -12.04 -9.81
N ILE A 84 14.30 -13.30 -10.10
CA ILE A 84 14.64 -14.42 -9.22
C ILE A 84 16.04 -15.01 -9.45
N ASN A 85 16.73 -14.60 -10.52
CA ASN A 85 18.05 -15.11 -10.88
C ASN A 85 19.15 -14.34 -10.11
N PRO A 86 19.91 -14.98 -9.21
CA PRO A 86 20.95 -14.31 -8.42
C PRO A 86 22.18 -13.86 -9.24
N GLU A 87 22.32 -14.31 -10.50
CA GLU A 87 23.39 -13.88 -11.42
C GLU A 87 23.00 -12.61 -12.21
N THR A 88 21.72 -12.18 -12.15
CA THR A 88 21.27 -10.94 -12.78
C THR A 88 21.68 -9.75 -11.93
N GLU A 89 22.24 -8.71 -12.57
CA GLU A 89 22.51 -7.41 -11.94
C GLU A 89 21.58 -6.34 -12.52
N ILE A 90 21.01 -5.50 -11.64
CA ILE A 90 20.06 -4.43 -12.01
C ILE A 90 20.58 -3.11 -11.44
N ASP A 91 20.85 -2.14 -12.31
CA ASP A 91 21.30 -0.78 -11.95
C ASP A 91 20.23 0.25 -12.34
N ILE A 92 19.21 0.37 -11.48
CA ILE A 92 18.08 1.30 -11.71
C ILE A 92 18.50 2.78 -11.66
N PHE A 93 19.60 3.10 -10.96
CA PHE A 93 20.03 4.48 -10.78
C PHE A 93 20.76 5.03 -12.01
N ASN A 94 21.42 4.18 -12.80
CA ASN A 94 22.04 4.55 -14.06
C ASN A 94 21.17 4.23 -15.30
N ASP A 95 20.46 3.12 -15.26
CA ASP A 95 19.78 2.55 -16.43
C ASP A 95 18.24 2.72 -16.38
N GLY A 96 17.68 3.23 -15.27
CA GLY A 96 16.24 3.36 -15.10
C GLY A 96 15.63 4.59 -15.76
N GLU A 97 14.31 4.56 -15.96
CA GLU A 97 13.53 5.68 -16.49
C GLU A 97 13.13 6.64 -15.35
N PRO A 98 13.41 7.95 -15.46
CA PRO A 98 13.01 8.92 -14.45
C PRO A 98 11.49 9.18 -14.45
N VAL A 99 10.88 9.12 -13.28
CA VAL A 99 9.47 9.44 -13.12
C VAL A 99 9.26 10.93 -12.91
N LYS A 100 8.28 11.49 -13.61
CA LYS A 100 7.88 12.90 -13.47
C LYS A 100 7.28 13.17 -12.08
N SER A 101 8.12 13.54 -11.14
CA SER A 101 7.75 13.89 -9.77
C SER A 101 8.87 14.71 -9.13
N ASN A 102 8.56 15.74 -8.37
CA ASN A 102 9.56 16.58 -7.70
C ASN A 102 10.19 15.92 -6.46
N ARG A 103 9.59 14.83 -6.00
CA ARG A 103 10.02 14.06 -4.84
C ARG A 103 9.79 12.59 -5.16
N THR A 104 9.98 11.73 -4.19
CA THR A 104 9.63 10.32 -4.33
C THR A 104 8.24 10.16 -4.96
N ALA A 105 8.16 9.56 -6.15
CA ALA A 105 6.91 9.32 -6.87
C ALA A 105 5.92 8.45 -6.05
N ARG A 106 4.65 8.50 -6.39
CA ARG A 106 3.58 7.69 -5.78
C ARG A 106 3.05 6.73 -6.83
N LEU A 107 3.71 5.59 -6.92
CA LEU A 107 3.52 4.60 -7.97
C LEU A 107 2.50 3.54 -7.57
N GLN A 108 1.78 3.05 -8.56
CA GLN A 108 0.96 1.83 -8.51
C GLN A 108 1.15 1.10 -9.84
N VAL A 109 1.03 -0.21 -9.85
CA VAL A 109 1.13 -1.02 -11.09
C VAL A 109 -0.10 -1.88 -11.22
N SER A 110 -0.52 -2.17 -12.45
CA SER A 110 -1.64 -3.09 -12.73
C SER A 110 -1.33 -4.51 -12.22
N GLN A 111 -2.36 -5.30 -11.99
CA GLN A 111 -2.21 -6.66 -11.46
C GLN A 111 -1.37 -7.53 -12.40
N ASP A 112 -1.52 -7.36 -13.71
CA ASP A 112 -0.75 -8.08 -14.73
C ASP A 112 0.67 -7.53 -14.95
N GLY A 113 1.05 -6.45 -14.27
CA GLY A 113 2.37 -5.81 -14.41
C GLY A 113 2.58 -5.06 -15.72
N GLY A 114 1.54 -4.87 -16.53
CA GLY A 114 1.63 -4.24 -17.86
C GLY A 114 1.49 -2.72 -17.87
N THR A 115 0.89 -2.15 -16.82
CA THR A 115 0.60 -0.70 -16.76
C THR A 115 1.09 -0.09 -15.46
N LEU A 116 1.84 1.01 -15.55
CA LEU A 116 2.22 1.85 -14.42
C LEU A 116 1.24 3.03 -14.30
N PHE A 117 0.74 3.27 -13.10
CA PHE A 117 -0.07 4.42 -12.73
C PHE A 117 0.75 5.34 -11.81
N ASN A 118 0.82 6.63 -12.15
CA ASN A 118 1.54 7.61 -11.35
C ASN A 118 0.69 8.86 -11.12
N ILE A 119 0.66 9.33 -9.88
CA ILE A 119 0.23 10.71 -9.59
C ILE A 119 1.46 11.48 -9.16
N ALA A 120 1.82 12.49 -9.92
CA ALA A 120 2.99 13.34 -9.63
C ALA A 120 2.83 14.00 -8.26
N TYR A 121 3.89 13.95 -7.44
CA TYR A 121 3.87 14.41 -6.06
C TYR A 121 4.69 15.68 -5.90
N GLY A 122 4.01 16.81 -5.68
CA GLY A 122 4.62 18.13 -5.52
C GLY A 122 5.09 18.76 -6.84
N GLY A 123 5.58 20.01 -6.76
CA GLY A 123 6.06 20.78 -7.90
C GLY A 123 4.98 21.21 -8.88
N GLU A 124 5.40 21.63 -10.08
CA GLU A 124 4.49 22.13 -11.13
C GLU A 124 3.48 21.09 -11.60
N ASN A 125 3.87 19.82 -11.63
CA ASN A 125 3.01 18.73 -12.08
C ASN A 125 2.27 18.05 -10.93
N GLY A 126 2.41 18.53 -9.70
CA GLY A 126 1.78 17.92 -8.53
C GLY A 126 0.28 17.71 -8.71
N GLY A 127 -0.19 16.47 -8.52
CA GLY A 127 -1.57 16.06 -8.75
C GLY A 127 -1.88 15.65 -10.19
N GLU A 128 -0.91 15.62 -11.12
CA GLU A 128 -1.12 15.07 -12.47
C GLU A 128 -1.07 13.54 -12.43
N TYR A 129 -2.16 12.90 -12.79
CA TYR A 129 -2.25 11.46 -13.01
C TYR A 129 -1.91 11.13 -14.47
N ALA A 130 -1.06 10.13 -14.66
CA ALA A 130 -0.66 9.59 -15.95
C ALA A 130 -0.54 8.07 -15.89
N LYS A 131 -0.76 7.41 -17.05
CA LYS A 131 -0.53 5.98 -17.28
C LYS A 131 0.68 5.78 -18.19
N PHE A 132 1.32 4.63 -18.03
CA PHE A 132 2.46 4.23 -18.85
C PHE A 132 2.35 2.73 -19.17
N ASP A 133 2.49 2.38 -20.46
CA ASP A 133 2.71 1.00 -20.88
C ASP A 133 4.10 0.54 -20.45
N ILE A 134 4.20 -0.60 -19.79
CA ILE A 134 5.46 -1.21 -19.36
C ILE A 134 5.94 -2.18 -20.45
N ARG A 135 7.14 -1.93 -21.00
CA ARG A 135 7.70 -2.73 -22.11
C ARG A 135 9.02 -3.40 -21.75
N GLY A 136 9.41 -3.38 -20.46
CA GLY A 136 10.65 -3.96 -19.98
C GLY A 136 11.83 -2.97 -19.97
N GLY A 137 12.77 -3.19 -19.06
CA GLY A 137 13.89 -2.29 -18.83
C GLY A 137 13.45 -0.90 -18.42
N ALA A 138 14.04 0.12 -19.01
CA ALA A 138 13.63 1.52 -18.86
C ALA A 138 12.53 1.96 -19.86
N SER A 139 11.89 1.02 -20.55
CA SER A 139 10.90 1.35 -21.57
C SER A 139 9.50 1.47 -20.97
N PHE A 140 9.14 2.67 -20.54
CA PHE A 140 7.81 3.06 -20.06
C PHE A 140 7.24 4.10 -21.01
N VAL A 141 6.14 3.79 -21.70
CA VAL A 141 5.56 4.66 -22.71
C VAL A 141 4.32 5.34 -22.14
N GLN A 142 4.42 6.66 -21.87
CA GLN A 142 3.31 7.44 -21.35
C GLN A 142 2.18 7.50 -22.38
N GLU A 143 0.94 7.30 -21.94
CA GLU A 143 -0.24 7.57 -22.75
C GLU A 143 -0.47 9.08 -22.91
N ASP A 144 -1.12 9.47 -24.02
CA ASP A 144 -1.32 10.88 -24.38
C ASP A 144 -2.27 11.63 -23.42
N VAL A 145 -3.16 10.91 -22.72
CA VAL A 145 -4.16 11.51 -21.84
C VAL A 145 -3.66 11.56 -20.40
N THR A 146 -3.77 12.74 -19.79
CA THR A 146 -3.52 12.95 -18.36
C THR A 146 -4.68 13.71 -17.73
N VAL A 147 -4.84 13.58 -16.40
CA VAL A 147 -5.82 14.37 -15.64
C VAL A 147 -5.18 14.96 -14.39
N ASN A 148 -5.40 16.24 -14.13
CA ASN A 148 -4.88 16.89 -12.93
C ASN A 148 -5.96 16.99 -11.86
N ILE A 149 -5.70 16.37 -10.69
CA ILE A 149 -6.61 16.31 -9.55
C ILE A 149 -6.27 17.32 -8.44
N SER A 150 -5.28 18.18 -8.67
CA SER A 150 -4.74 19.05 -7.61
C SER A 150 -5.77 20.01 -7.01
N GLN A 151 -6.75 20.46 -7.79
CA GLN A 151 -7.82 21.33 -7.27
C GLN A 151 -8.74 20.64 -6.26
N TYR A 152 -8.76 19.29 -6.23
CA TYR A 152 -9.58 18.49 -5.32
C TYR A 152 -8.75 17.87 -4.20
N ALA A 153 -7.62 17.24 -4.57
CA ALA A 153 -6.79 16.45 -3.65
C ALA A 153 -5.44 17.10 -3.32
N GLY A 154 -5.22 18.35 -3.76
CA GLY A 154 -3.97 19.06 -3.57
C GLY A 154 -2.84 18.56 -4.48
N THR A 155 -1.70 19.27 -4.45
CA THR A 155 -0.52 18.94 -5.27
C THR A 155 0.31 17.79 -4.71
N SER A 156 -0.01 17.28 -3.53
CA SER A 156 0.66 16.17 -2.86
C SER A 156 -0.38 15.17 -2.37
N PRO A 157 -1.19 14.60 -3.30
CA PRO A 157 -2.30 13.74 -2.93
C PRO A 157 -1.81 12.43 -2.32
N ARG A 158 -2.62 11.89 -1.40
CA ARG A 158 -2.49 10.52 -0.94
C ARG A 158 -3.45 9.69 -1.75
N TRP A 159 -2.96 8.63 -2.36
CA TRP A 159 -3.81 7.81 -3.20
C TRP A 159 -3.39 6.34 -3.17
N SER A 160 -4.32 5.49 -3.47
CA SER A 160 -4.08 4.06 -3.64
C SER A 160 -4.99 3.52 -4.73
N LYS A 161 -4.45 2.62 -5.54
CA LYS A 161 -5.23 1.79 -6.44
C LYS A 161 -6.14 0.87 -5.63
N LEU A 162 -7.39 0.70 -6.04
CA LEU A 162 -8.27 -0.30 -5.47
C LEU A 162 -8.02 -1.67 -6.14
N TYR A 163 -8.20 -2.74 -5.36
CA TYR A 163 -8.10 -4.11 -5.87
C TYR A 163 -9.46 -4.55 -6.45
N ASN A 164 -9.90 -3.88 -7.51
CA ASN A 164 -11.15 -4.13 -8.22
C ASN A 164 -10.94 -4.31 -9.74
N GLY A 165 -9.87 -4.99 -10.11
CA GLY A 165 -9.47 -5.21 -11.50
C GLY A 165 -8.84 -3.97 -12.13
N ASP A 166 -8.02 -3.22 -11.38
CA ASP A 166 -7.29 -2.04 -11.82
C ASP A 166 -8.18 -0.92 -12.41
N LYS A 167 -9.45 -0.85 -11.99
CA LYS A 167 -10.41 0.11 -12.54
C LYS A 167 -10.30 1.46 -11.88
N ASN A 168 -10.19 1.48 -10.54
CA ASN A 168 -10.30 2.70 -9.77
C ASN A 168 -9.08 2.93 -8.87
N GLY A 169 -8.77 4.21 -8.68
CA GLY A 169 -7.84 4.71 -7.68
C GLY A 169 -8.48 5.79 -6.82
N ILE A 170 -8.29 5.71 -5.52
CA ILE A 170 -8.85 6.69 -4.58
C ILE A 170 -7.76 7.65 -4.14
N ALA A 171 -7.98 8.94 -4.36
CA ALA A 171 -7.17 10.01 -3.80
C ALA A 171 -7.91 10.69 -2.65
N VAL A 172 -7.20 10.97 -1.56
CA VAL A 172 -7.76 11.55 -0.34
C VAL A 172 -6.94 12.72 0.16
N ASN A 173 -7.61 13.71 0.75
CA ASN A 173 -6.96 14.87 1.32
C ASN A 173 -7.81 15.48 2.44
N ILE A 174 -7.18 16.21 3.35
CA ILE A 174 -7.84 17.19 4.22
C ILE A 174 -7.19 18.54 3.96
N ALA A 175 -8.00 19.48 3.53
CA ALA A 175 -7.61 20.88 3.29
C ALA A 175 -8.21 21.82 4.35
N ASN A 176 -7.67 23.02 4.42
CA ASN A 176 -8.23 24.12 5.21
C ASN A 176 -8.50 23.77 6.69
N LEU A 177 -7.61 22.95 7.30
CA LEU A 177 -7.69 22.67 8.72
C LEU A 177 -7.50 23.98 9.49
N ALA A 178 -8.57 24.51 10.04
CA ALA A 178 -8.61 25.81 10.68
C ALA A 178 -9.34 25.76 12.03
N ALA A 179 -8.98 26.69 12.90
CA ALA A 179 -9.71 26.91 14.13
C ALA A 179 -11.13 27.41 13.81
N ASN A 180 -12.12 26.88 14.50
CA ASN A 180 -13.48 27.34 14.45
C ASN A 180 -13.76 28.07 15.77
N ASN A 181 -13.78 29.41 15.73
CA ASN A 181 -13.71 30.23 16.93
C ASN A 181 -15.07 30.76 17.38
N SER A 182 -16.13 30.70 16.59
CA SER A 182 -17.42 31.21 17.00
C SER A 182 -18.55 30.78 16.09
N GLU A 183 -19.76 31.13 16.49
CA GLU A 183 -20.97 30.90 15.71
C GLU A 183 -20.99 31.68 14.38
N GLU A 184 -20.12 32.68 14.17
CA GLU A 184 -20.06 33.47 12.93
C GLU A 184 -18.66 34.03 12.56
N GLY A 185 -17.57 33.35 12.96
CA GLY A 185 -16.24 33.70 12.46
C GLY A 185 -15.65 34.98 13.05
N ASN A 186 -15.93 35.35 14.28
CA ASN A 186 -15.31 36.45 14.98
C ASN A 186 -13.92 36.04 15.49
N PRO A 187 -12.82 36.58 14.95
CA PRO A 187 -11.45 36.19 15.32
C PRO A 187 -11.04 36.59 16.75
N GLU A 188 -11.86 37.33 17.47
CA GLU A 188 -11.60 37.73 18.86
C GLU A 188 -12.27 36.78 19.88
N GLU A 189 -13.00 35.76 19.43
CA GLU A 189 -13.62 34.79 20.29
C GLU A 189 -12.73 33.57 20.56
N GLU A 190 -12.96 32.97 21.73
CA GLU A 190 -12.24 31.80 22.25
C GLU A 190 -12.24 30.63 21.29
N PHE A 191 -11.08 30.00 21.07
CA PHE A 191 -10.95 28.78 20.31
C PHE A 191 -11.95 27.73 20.76
N LYS A 192 -12.68 27.10 19.83
CA LYS A 192 -13.62 26.03 20.13
C LYS A 192 -13.12 24.68 19.65
N TYR A 193 -12.75 24.57 18.37
CA TYR A 193 -12.23 23.33 17.79
C TYR A 193 -11.52 23.60 16.45
N TYR A 194 -10.74 22.61 16.01
CA TYR A 194 -10.19 22.57 14.64
C TYR A 194 -10.98 21.59 13.78
N ARG A 195 -11.29 21.99 12.57
CA ARG A 195 -11.88 21.12 11.56
C ARG A 195 -11.36 21.45 10.18
N GLY A 196 -11.18 20.44 9.33
CA GLY A 196 -10.79 20.61 7.93
C GLY A 196 -11.86 20.06 6.99
N THR A 197 -11.73 20.40 5.71
CA THR A 197 -12.54 19.80 4.63
C THR A 197 -11.85 18.54 4.12
N ALA A 198 -12.45 17.40 4.35
CA ALA A 198 -12.01 16.14 3.78
C ALA A 198 -12.52 16.01 2.34
N THR A 199 -11.66 15.58 1.43
CA THR A 199 -12.00 15.22 0.05
C THR A 199 -11.68 13.75 -0.17
N VAL A 200 -12.63 13.03 -0.76
CA VAL A 200 -12.47 11.68 -1.31
C VAL A 200 -12.76 11.79 -2.80
N LEU A 201 -11.82 11.36 -3.65
CA LEU A 201 -11.90 11.43 -5.09
C LEU A 201 -11.65 10.06 -5.68
N ASP A 202 -12.53 9.63 -6.59
CA ASP A 202 -12.45 8.40 -7.35
C ASP A 202 -11.96 8.70 -8.77
N LEU A 203 -10.83 8.09 -9.13
CA LEU A 203 -10.25 8.09 -10.47
C LEU A 203 -10.61 6.81 -11.19
N ASP A 204 -11.13 6.91 -12.41
CA ASP A 204 -11.10 5.83 -13.37
C ASP A 204 -9.68 5.74 -13.94
N LEU A 205 -8.97 4.68 -13.57
CA LEU A 205 -7.58 4.46 -13.97
C LEU A 205 -7.47 4.06 -15.46
N GLN A 206 -8.50 3.45 -16.01
CA GLN A 206 -8.51 2.99 -17.40
C GLN A 206 -8.80 4.16 -18.36
N GLU A 207 -9.84 4.94 -18.06
CA GLU A 207 -10.28 6.04 -18.90
C GLU A 207 -9.55 7.36 -18.62
N THR A 208 -8.70 7.39 -17.59
CA THR A 208 -7.91 8.58 -17.17
C THR A 208 -8.81 9.80 -16.90
N LEU A 209 -9.82 9.62 -16.04
CA LEU A 209 -10.77 10.66 -15.68
C LEU A 209 -11.17 10.60 -14.20
N ILE A 210 -11.72 11.70 -13.71
CA ILE A 210 -12.34 11.75 -12.38
C ILE A 210 -13.76 11.19 -12.51
N SER A 211 -14.01 10.02 -11.92
CA SER A 211 -15.33 9.38 -11.90
C SER A 211 -16.29 10.05 -10.94
N ASN A 212 -15.78 10.38 -9.75
CA ASN A 212 -16.58 11.00 -8.69
C ASN A 212 -15.68 11.71 -7.68
N TYR A 213 -16.22 12.65 -6.94
CA TYR A 213 -15.61 13.19 -5.73
C TYR A 213 -16.67 13.73 -4.78
N LYS A 214 -16.34 13.72 -3.48
CA LYS A 214 -17.15 14.33 -2.42
C LYS A 214 -16.25 15.05 -1.44
N THR A 215 -16.81 16.08 -0.81
CA THR A 215 -16.18 16.81 0.27
C THR A 215 -17.07 16.79 1.49
N TYR A 216 -16.44 16.63 2.66
CA TYR A 216 -17.15 16.53 3.93
C TYR A 216 -16.44 17.36 5.00
N GLU A 217 -17.21 17.81 5.98
CA GLU A 217 -16.70 17.99 7.32
C GLU A 217 -16.79 16.65 8.06
N LEU A 218 -15.76 16.29 8.81
CA LEU A 218 -15.72 15.06 9.61
C LEU A 218 -15.64 15.44 11.09
N PRO A 219 -16.78 15.79 11.72
CA PRO A 219 -16.83 16.13 13.12
C PRO A 219 -16.52 14.89 13.98
N LEU A 220 -15.69 15.07 14.98
CA LEU A 220 -15.61 14.17 16.12
C LEU A 220 -16.81 14.40 17.05
N SER A 221 -16.89 13.66 18.15
CA SER A 221 -17.86 14.00 19.19
C SER A 221 -17.61 15.41 19.74
N THR A 222 -18.63 16.06 20.23
CA THR A 222 -18.50 17.40 20.83
C THR A 222 -17.46 17.43 21.95
N GLU A 223 -17.38 16.35 22.74
CA GLU A 223 -16.41 16.23 23.84
C GLU A 223 -14.97 16.17 23.30
N GLU A 224 -14.72 15.36 22.25
CA GLU A 224 -13.41 15.21 21.63
C GLU A 224 -12.95 16.52 20.96
N GLU A 225 -13.85 17.22 20.26
CA GLU A 225 -13.53 18.51 19.63
C GLU A 225 -13.22 19.59 20.66
N LEU A 226 -14.04 19.70 21.73
CA LEU A 226 -13.79 20.65 22.82
C LEU A 226 -12.50 20.34 23.60
N ALA A 227 -12.06 19.08 23.60
CA ALA A 227 -10.74 18.69 24.11
C ALA A 227 -9.57 19.01 23.15
N GLY A 228 -9.85 19.56 21.97
CA GLY A 228 -8.86 19.99 20.97
C GLY A 228 -8.46 18.93 19.95
N HIS A 229 -9.12 17.78 19.91
CA HIS A 229 -8.82 16.74 18.93
C HIS A 229 -9.35 17.10 17.54
N ALA A 230 -8.61 16.70 16.50
CA ALA A 230 -9.00 16.91 15.10
C ALA A 230 -8.42 15.82 14.18
N ILE A 231 -9.18 15.44 13.17
CA ILE A 231 -8.67 14.66 12.05
C ILE A 231 -7.96 15.63 11.09
N PHE A 232 -6.66 15.45 10.87
CA PHE A 232 -5.91 16.33 9.97
C PHE A 232 -5.48 15.65 8.68
N ARG A 233 -5.69 14.32 8.57
CA ARG A 233 -5.26 13.55 7.41
C ARG A 233 -6.10 12.29 7.24
N LEU A 234 -6.32 11.93 5.97
CA LEU A 234 -6.86 10.64 5.53
C LEU A 234 -5.76 9.88 4.80
N ASP A 235 -5.74 8.55 4.96
CA ASP A 235 -4.78 7.65 4.33
C ASP A 235 -5.39 6.26 4.07
N ALA A 236 -4.74 5.46 3.24
CA ALA A 236 -4.98 4.03 3.07
C ALA A 236 -6.44 3.65 2.74
N PRO A 237 -7.02 4.15 1.64
CA PRO A 237 -8.35 3.72 1.22
C PRO A 237 -8.37 2.25 0.80
N VAL A 238 -9.42 1.51 1.20
CA VAL A 238 -9.66 0.11 0.84
C VAL A 238 -11.16 -0.16 0.71
N LEU A 239 -11.56 -1.02 -0.25
CA LEU A 239 -12.93 -1.52 -0.34
C LEU A 239 -13.16 -2.65 0.65
N ASN A 240 -14.40 -2.74 1.17
CA ASN A 240 -14.83 -3.96 1.85
C ASN A 240 -15.04 -5.10 0.83
N GLN A 241 -15.22 -6.32 1.33
CA GLN A 241 -15.42 -7.50 0.48
C GLN A 241 -16.62 -7.39 -0.46
N ALA A 242 -17.70 -6.74 -0.03
CA ALA A 242 -18.89 -6.54 -0.85
C ALA A 242 -18.68 -5.49 -1.98
N GLY A 243 -17.63 -4.67 -1.89
CA GLY A 243 -17.35 -3.59 -2.85
C GLY A 243 -18.33 -2.42 -2.77
N ASP A 244 -19.10 -2.30 -1.69
CA ASP A 244 -20.13 -1.28 -1.50
C ASP A 244 -19.78 -0.22 -0.43
N LYS A 245 -18.66 -0.41 0.29
CA LYS A 245 -18.12 0.54 1.25
C LYS A 245 -16.63 0.76 1.01
N LEU A 246 -16.24 2.02 1.11
CA LEU A 246 -14.85 2.45 1.10
C LEU A 246 -14.44 2.85 2.53
N LEU A 247 -13.39 2.22 3.05
CA LEU A 247 -12.86 2.47 4.37
C LEU A 247 -11.53 3.22 4.23
N ILE A 248 -11.35 4.29 5.00
CA ILE A 248 -10.21 5.21 4.87
C ILE A 248 -9.65 5.49 6.26
N GLY A 249 -8.39 5.19 6.49
CA GLY A 249 -7.72 5.43 7.74
C GLY A 249 -7.55 6.91 8.05
N THR A 250 -7.46 7.26 9.32
CA THR A 250 -7.33 8.64 9.78
C THR A 250 -6.05 8.88 10.57
N TRP A 251 -5.59 10.12 10.55
CA TRP A 251 -4.56 10.65 11.44
C TRP A 251 -5.12 11.77 12.29
N MET A 252 -4.85 11.68 13.60
CA MET A 252 -5.31 12.63 14.59
C MET A 252 -4.22 13.65 14.96
N ARG A 253 -4.68 14.83 15.35
CA ARG A 253 -3.90 15.84 16.07
C ARG A 253 -4.69 16.29 17.27
N LYS A 254 -3.97 16.89 18.22
CA LYS A 254 -4.57 17.63 19.33
C LYS A 254 -4.01 19.05 19.38
N TYR A 255 -4.85 19.98 19.76
CA TYR A 255 -4.54 21.36 19.96
C TYR A 255 -4.97 21.73 21.39
N ASP A 256 -4.16 22.55 22.04
CA ASP A 256 -4.52 23.10 23.35
C ASP A 256 -5.79 23.99 23.20
N PRO A 257 -6.90 23.67 23.89
CA PRO A 257 -8.13 24.46 23.76
C PRO A 257 -8.00 25.90 24.24
N ALA A 258 -7.03 26.22 25.10
CA ALA A 258 -6.82 27.55 25.61
C ALA A 258 -5.98 28.46 24.66
N THR A 259 -5.02 27.87 23.95
CA THR A 259 -4.09 28.63 23.11
C THR A 259 -4.28 28.36 21.60
N GLY A 260 -4.91 27.25 21.22
CA GLY A 260 -5.02 26.79 19.83
C GLY A 260 -3.68 26.26 19.28
N GLU A 261 -2.64 26.12 20.09
CA GLU A 261 -1.35 25.61 19.67
C GLU A 261 -1.41 24.07 19.57
N ARG A 262 -0.64 23.52 18.62
CA ARG A 262 -0.57 22.09 18.42
C ARG A 262 0.23 21.42 19.55
N GLU A 263 -0.37 20.44 20.21
CA GLU A 263 0.33 19.57 21.14
C GLU A 263 1.19 18.53 20.40
N THR A 264 2.35 18.22 20.94
CA THR A 264 3.27 17.18 20.41
C THR A 264 3.09 15.86 21.14
N GLU A 265 2.72 15.91 22.41
CA GLU A 265 2.44 14.75 23.27
C GLU A 265 1.05 14.92 23.88
N TRP A 266 0.22 13.91 23.82
CA TRP A 266 -1.16 13.96 24.26
C TRP A 266 -1.76 12.56 24.41
N ASP A 267 -2.76 12.42 25.27
CA ASP A 267 -3.52 11.18 25.41
C ASP A 267 -4.34 10.93 24.13
N ARG A 268 -4.06 9.81 23.47
CA ARG A 268 -4.67 9.48 22.19
C ARG A 268 -6.06 8.93 22.36
N LEU A 269 -6.90 9.24 21.40
CA LEU A 269 -8.20 8.58 21.23
C LEU A 269 -8.01 7.21 20.56
N GLY A 270 -9.03 6.36 20.64
CA GLY A 270 -9.06 5.11 19.88
C GLY A 270 -8.88 5.36 18.38
N THR A 271 -8.21 4.42 17.69
CA THR A 271 -8.00 4.46 16.24
C THR A 271 -9.33 4.65 15.51
N LYS A 272 -9.37 5.61 14.58
CA LYS A 272 -10.58 5.94 13.82
C LYS A 272 -10.41 5.65 12.33
N THR A 273 -11.50 5.21 11.70
CA THR A 273 -11.58 5.00 10.24
C THR A 273 -12.85 5.66 9.71
N LEU A 274 -12.72 6.38 8.60
CA LEU A 274 -13.84 6.91 7.85
C LEU A 274 -14.42 5.80 6.96
N VAL A 275 -15.73 5.64 6.99
CA VAL A 275 -16.47 4.73 6.11
C VAL A 275 -17.45 5.54 5.27
N VAL A 276 -17.44 5.34 3.96
CA VAL A 276 -18.38 5.96 3.03
C VAL A 276 -18.99 4.92 2.10
N ASP A 277 -20.17 5.19 1.54
CA ASP A 277 -20.77 4.35 0.51
C ASP A 277 -19.93 4.38 -0.78
N TYR A 278 -19.79 3.26 -1.45
CA TYR A 278 -19.09 3.17 -2.72
C TYR A 278 -20.01 2.61 -3.83
N PRO A 279 -20.00 3.14 -5.04
CA PRO A 279 -19.16 4.21 -5.58
C PRO A 279 -19.70 5.64 -5.38
N SER A 280 -20.81 5.83 -4.65
CA SER A 280 -21.45 7.15 -4.51
C SER A 280 -20.62 8.13 -3.67
N LEU A 281 -19.73 7.64 -2.82
CA LEU A 281 -18.93 8.39 -1.85
C LEU A 281 -19.80 9.20 -0.87
N GLU A 282 -21.01 8.72 -0.56
CA GLU A 282 -22.00 9.38 0.34
C GLU A 282 -22.00 8.76 1.74
N ASN A 283 -22.78 9.32 2.64
CA ASN A 283 -23.02 8.83 3.99
C ASN A 283 -21.75 8.61 4.83
N PRO A 284 -20.86 9.62 4.99
CA PRO A 284 -19.63 9.48 5.76
C PRO A 284 -19.95 9.20 7.25
N THR A 285 -19.30 8.16 7.78
CA THR A 285 -19.37 7.78 9.20
C THR A 285 -17.96 7.49 9.73
N LEU A 286 -17.74 7.73 11.03
CA LEU A 286 -16.50 7.39 11.70
C LEU A 286 -16.73 6.21 12.63
N ILE A 287 -15.93 5.15 12.44
CA ILE A 287 -15.84 4.02 13.35
C ILE A 287 -14.61 4.14 14.23
N THR A 288 -14.66 3.63 15.46
CA THR A 288 -13.57 3.77 16.43
C THR A 288 -13.23 2.42 17.06
N SER A 289 -11.95 2.07 17.07
CA SER A 289 -11.43 0.91 17.80
C SER A 289 -11.21 1.25 19.27
N THR A 290 -11.45 0.28 20.14
CA THR A 290 -11.08 0.34 21.56
C THR A 290 -9.82 -0.47 21.87
N GLN A 291 -9.18 -1.06 20.85
CA GLN A 291 -8.04 -1.96 21.01
C GLN A 291 -6.69 -1.28 20.73
N ALA A 292 -6.70 -0.13 20.09
CA ALA A 292 -5.51 0.66 19.80
C ALA A 292 -5.87 2.14 19.71
N ASP A 293 -4.89 3.00 19.85
CA ASP A 293 -5.01 4.45 19.86
C ASP A 293 -4.14 5.13 18.78
N GLY A 294 -3.56 4.33 17.89
CA GLY A 294 -2.65 4.81 16.85
C GLY A 294 -3.34 5.39 15.62
N ASP A 295 -2.53 6.02 14.79
CA ASP A 295 -2.92 6.53 13.48
C ASP A 295 -2.82 5.43 12.41
N CYS A 296 -3.64 5.52 11.35
CA CYS A 296 -3.54 4.67 10.16
C CYS A 296 -2.70 5.38 9.10
N SER A 297 -1.38 5.19 9.15
CA SER A 297 -0.45 5.88 8.27
C SER A 297 -0.22 5.12 6.97
N GLY A 298 -1.03 5.37 5.96
CA GLY A 298 -0.83 4.88 4.59
C GLY A 298 -0.11 5.86 3.67
N TYR A 299 0.78 6.66 4.21
CA TYR A 299 1.43 7.77 3.50
C TYR A 299 2.17 7.35 2.23
N ARG A 300 2.84 6.21 2.25
CA ARG A 300 3.59 5.66 1.13
C ARG A 300 3.08 4.29 0.70
N SER A 301 2.68 3.47 1.65
CA SER A 301 2.16 2.13 1.45
C SER A 301 0.78 2.03 2.09
N ASN A 302 -0.17 1.37 1.43
CA ASN A 302 -1.50 1.16 2.01
C ASN A 302 -1.40 0.23 3.23
N VAL A 303 -1.86 0.70 4.39
CA VAL A 303 -1.85 -0.07 5.64
C VAL A 303 -3.18 -0.78 5.92
N ASN A 304 -4.16 -0.64 5.03
CA ASN A 304 -5.43 -1.37 5.07
C ASN A 304 -5.40 -2.45 4.00
N GLN A 305 -5.60 -3.70 4.37
CA GLN A 305 -5.56 -4.85 3.47
C GLN A 305 -6.84 -5.67 3.63
N LEU A 306 -7.57 -5.89 2.54
CA LEU A 306 -8.64 -6.87 2.49
C LEU A 306 -8.01 -8.26 2.36
N ALA A 307 -8.37 -9.17 3.26
CA ALA A 307 -7.88 -10.54 3.28
C ALA A 307 -8.89 -11.51 2.65
N ASP A 308 -8.44 -12.72 2.35
CA ASP A 308 -9.27 -13.80 1.77
C ASP A 308 -10.39 -14.29 2.69
N ASP A 309 -10.28 -14.06 4.00
CA ASP A 309 -11.35 -14.32 4.98
C ASP A 309 -12.46 -13.25 4.99
N GLY A 310 -12.33 -12.22 4.15
CA GLY A 310 -13.29 -11.11 4.00
C GLY A 310 -13.19 -10.01 5.05
N TYR A 311 -12.26 -10.11 5.99
CA TYR A 311 -11.96 -9.03 6.91
C TYR A 311 -10.97 -8.03 6.31
N ILE A 312 -11.06 -6.77 6.75
CA ILE A 312 -10.01 -5.78 6.51
C ILE A 312 -9.10 -5.77 7.72
N TYR A 313 -7.81 -5.99 7.49
CA TYR A 313 -6.78 -5.83 8.50
C TYR A 313 -6.07 -4.49 8.32
N GLN A 314 -5.89 -3.77 9.41
CA GLN A 314 -5.38 -2.40 9.41
C GLN A 314 -4.20 -2.28 10.36
N ALA A 315 -3.04 -1.90 9.84
CA ALA A 315 -1.91 -1.58 10.70
C ALA A 315 -2.02 -0.15 11.25
N THR A 316 -1.66 0.01 12.52
CA THR A 316 -1.62 1.29 13.20
C THR A 316 -0.18 1.69 13.52
N THR A 317 0.05 2.99 13.64
CA THR A 317 1.34 3.58 14.01
C THR A 317 1.15 4.61 15.09
N ARG A 318 2.20 4.96 15.82
CA ARG A 318 2.18 5.96 16.91
C ARG A 318 1.19 5.62 18.03
N ASN A 319 0.96 4.35 18.29
CA ASN A 319 0.22 3.95 19.48
C ASN A 319 1.07 4.21 20.73
N SER A 320 0.39 4.26 21.85
CA SER A 320 1.04 4.40 23.17
C SER A 320 1.94 3.21 23.53
N ASN A 321 1.77 2.05 22.85
CA ASN A 321 2.46 0.79 23.11
C ASN A 321 2.74 0.00 21.81
N GLY A 322 3.44 0.63 20.87
CA GLY A 322 3.84 0.02 19.60
C GLY A 322 2.69 -0.21 18.61
N SER A 323 3.03 -0.70 17.43
CA SER A 323 2.08 -0.91 16.34
C SER A 323 1.19 -2.12 16.58
N HIS A 324 -0.07 -2.01 16.13
CA HIS A 324 -1.07 -3.07 16.19
C HIS A 324 -1.62 -3.35 14.79
N ILE A 325 -2.02 -4.61 14.57
CA ILE A 325 -2.91 -4.96 13.47
C ILE A 325 -4.32 -5.12 14.04
N LEU A 326 -5.21 -4.25 13.60
CA LEU A 326 -6.64 -4.28 13.94
C LEU A 326 -7.42 -5.02 12.85
N ARG A 327 -8.67 -5.38 13.14
CA ARG A 327 -9.57 -6.06 12.21
C ARG A 327 -10.90 -5.33 12.11
N ILE A 328 -11.41 -5.17 10.88
CA ILE A 328 -12.73 -4.62 10.59
C ILE A 328 -13.56 -5.69 9.92
N GLY A 329 -14.77 -5.94 10.42
CA GLY A 329 -15.66 -7.00 9.97
C GLY A 329 -16.51 -6.62 8.76
N SER A 330 -17.30 -7.57 8.27
CA SER A 330 -18.26 -7.37 7.16
C SER A 330 -19.40 -6.39 7.47
N ASN A 331 -19.62 -6.08 8.75
CA ASN A 331 -20.51 -5.02 9.20
C ASN A 331 -19.90 -3.62 9.09
N ASN A 332 -18.66 -3.51 8.60
CA ASN A 332 -17.85 -2.29 8.48
C ASN A 332 -17.60 -1.60 9.84
N GLU A 333 -17.49 -2.38 10.92
CA GLU A 333 -17.13 -1.94 12.26
C GLU A 333 -15.87 -2.67 12.74
N TYR A 334 -15.12 -2.04 13.66
CA TYR A 334 -13.98 -2.72 14.28
C TYR A 334 -14.44 -3.92 15.10
N ASP A 335 -13.78 -5.04 14.87
CA ASP A 335 -13.88 -6.20 15.75
C ASP A 335 -13.00 -5.99 16.98
N ASN A 336 -13.58 -5.43 18.03
CA ASN A 336 -12.88 -5.14 19.27
C ASN A 336 -12.50 -6.39 20.11
N SER A 337 -12.73 -7.61 19.60
CA SER A 337 -12.17 -8.85 20.16
C SER A 337 -10.83 -9.24 19.53
N TYR A 338 -10.42 -8.50 18.49
CA TYR A 338 -9.20 -8.76 17.73
C TYR A 338 -8.22 -7.58 17.80
N ALA A 339 -7.01 -7.87 18.24
CA ALA A 339 -5.84 -7.06 18.01
C ALA A 339 -4.61 -7.97 18.02
N LEU A 340 -3.62 -7.67 17.18
CA LEU A 340 -2.28 -8.24 17.23
C LEU A 340 -1.32 -7.10 17.56
N SER A 341 -0.84 -7.07 18.82
CA SER A 341 0.24 -6.17 19.26
C SER A 341 1.56 -6.70 18.74
N LEU A 342 2.30 -5.89 17.98
CA LEU A 342 3.62 -6.29 17.48
C LEU A 342 4.68 -6.26 18.57
N ASP A 343 4.57 -5.35 19.55
CA ASP A 343 5.46 -5.34 20.71
C ASP A 343 5.37 -6.65 21.48
N ASP A 344 4.15 -7.06 21.83
CA ASP A 344 3.93 -8.30 22.59
C ASP A 344 4.34 -9.54 21.80
N ALA A 345 3.95 -9.61 20.53
CA ALA A 345 4.19 -10.77 19.68
C ALA A 345 5.68 -11.01 19.37
N LEU A 346 6.46 -9.91 19.32
CA LEU A 346 7.90 -9.96 19.00
C LEU A 346 8.78 -9.88 20.26
N GLY A 347 8.22 -9.49 21.42
CA GLY A 347 8.99 -9.19 22.63
C GLY A 347 9.87 -7.94 22.46
N LEU A 348 9.40 -6.97 21.68
CA LEU A 348 10.06 -5.69 21.40
C LEU A 348 9.31 -4.54 22.10
N THR A 349 9.81 -3.33 21.94
CA THR A 349 9.14 -2.09 22.39
C THR A 349 9.15 -1.05 21.29
N ASP A 350 8.13 -0.20 21.29
CA ASP A 350 8.01 0.92 20.37
C ASP A 350 8.11 0.49 18.89
N THR A 351 7.48 -0.62 18.54
CA THR A 351 7.42 -1.06 17.14
C THR A 351 6.64 -0.03 16.30
N TYR A 352 7.15 0.23 15.10
CA TYR A 352 6.54 1.13 14.13
C TYR A 352 6.44 0.45 12.76
N VAL A 353 5.23 0.25 12.25
CA VAL A 353 4.99 -0.29 10.90
C VAL A 353 5.19 0.82 9.88
N ASP A 354 6.21 0.71 9.02
CA ASP A 354 6.42 1.59 7.87
C ASP A 354 5.57 1.16 6.66
N ALA A 355 5.41 -0.16 6.46
CA ALA A 355 4.58 -0.76 5.41
C ALA A 355 4.18 -2.18 5.80
N TRP A 356 3.07 -2.69 5.25
CA TRP A 356 2.74 -4.11 5.37
C TRP A 356 1.89 -4.59 4.21
N ARG A 357 1.86 -5.90 3.99
CA ARG A 357 1.08 -6.54 2.94
C ARG A 357 0.49 -7.86 3.44
N TYR A 358 -0.79 -8.08 3.16
CA TYR A 358 -1.40 -9.39 3.22
C TYR A 358 -0.92 -10.21 2.02
N VAL A 359 -0.66 -11.51 2.23
CA VAL A 359 -0.27 -12.43 1.16
C VAL A 359 -1.41 -13.42 0.91
N SER A 360 -1.58 -14.42 1.74
CA SER A 360 -2.60 -15.44 1.61
C SER A 360 -2.81 -16.22 2.91
N LYS A 361 -3.95 -16.90 3.05
CA LYS A 361 -4.22 -17.89 4.11
C LYS A 361 -3.98 -17.36 5.54
N GLY A 362 -4.22 -16.07 5.75
CA GLY A 362 -4.01 -15.40 7.04
C GLY A 362 -2.56 -14.95 7.28
N ILE A 363 -1.68 -15.06 6.30
CA ILE A 363 -0.28 -14.63 6.42
C ILE A 363 -0.08 -13.27 5.78
N GLY A 364 0.64 -12.40 6.49
CA GLY A 364 1.10 -11.13 5.98
C GLY A 364 2.52 -10.80 6.45
N TYR A 365 3.11 -9.79 5.82
CA TYR A 365 4.44 -9.31 6.18
C TYR A 365 4.41 -7.81 6.44
N ALA A 366 5.12 -7.38 7.49
CA ALA A 366 5.32 -5.99 7.82
C ALA A 366 6.80 -5.62 7.74
N LEU A 367 7.06 -4.40 7.28
CA LEU A 367 8.33 -3.72 7.37
C LEU A 367 8.26 -2.81 8.59
N ILE A 368 9.06 -3.09 9.59
CA ILE A 368 9.01 -2.37 10.86
C ILE A 368 10.38 -1.82 11.25
N ARG A 369 10.37 -0.86 12.15
CA ARG A 369 11.49 -0.46 13.01
C ARG A 369 11.01 -0.47 14.45
N HIS A 370 11.91 -0.43 15.42
CA HIS A 370 11.53 -0.39 16.83
C HIS A 370 12.56 0.39 17.67
N GLY A 371 12.13 0.86 18.83
CA GLY A 371 12.95 1.69 19.70
C GLY A 371 13.34 3.03 19.06
N GLU A 372 14.52 3.51 19.37
CA GLU A 372 15.07 4.78 18.83
C GLU A 372 15.88 4.58 17.53
N GLU A 373 16.01 3.35 17.02
CA GLU A 373 16.80 3.03 15.85
C GLU A 373 15.97 3.12 14.56
N ASP A 374 16.63 3.51 13.47
CA ASP A 374 16.01 3.56 12.13
C ASP A 374 16.17 2.24 11.36
N GLN A 375 16.87 1.24 11.93
CA GLN A 375 17.04 -0.07 11.30
C GLN A 375 15.69 -0.73 11.04
N GLY A 376 15.52 -1.20 9.81
CA GLY A 376 14.30 -1.87 9.37
C GLY A 376 14.40 -3.38 9.47
N TYR A 377 13.30 -4.01 9.86
CA TYR A 377 13.14 -5.47 9.95
C TYR A 377 11.92 -5.91 9.14
N VAL A 378 12.02 -7.10 8.53
CA VAL A 378 10.88 -7.75 7.90
C VAL A 378 10.28 -8.73 8.90
N VAL A 379 8.98 -8.59 9.16
CA VAL A 379 8.23 -9.42 10.10
C VAL A 379 7.17 -10.21 9.36
N ARG A 380 7.14 -11.52 9.55
CA ARG A 380 6.03 -12.38 9.15
C ARG A 380 4.99 -12.43 10.26
N MET A 381 3.74 -12.24 9.89
CA MET A 381 2.59 -12.28 10.79
C MET A 381 1.64 -13.42 10.41
N ASP A 382 1.17 -14.18 11.38
CA ASP A 382 0.02 -15.06 11.28
C ASP A 382 -1.17 -14.38 11.95
N LEU A 383 -2.07 -13.84 11.13
CA LEU A 383 -3.22 -13.07 11.60
C LEU A 383 -4.26 -13.94 12.29
N ASN A 384 -4.35 -15.22 11.91
CA ASN A 384 -5.28 -16.19 12.51
C ASN A 384 -4.82 -16.58 13.93
N GLN A 385 -3.51 -16.81 14.09
CA GLN A 385 -2.94 -17.19 15.38
C GLN A 385 -2.53 -15.99 16.25
N LYS A 386 -2.54 -14.78 15.68
CA LYS A 386 -2.06 -13.54 16.32
C LYS A 386 -0.59 -13.67 16.77
N THR A 387 0.25 -14.18 15.91
CA THR A 387 1.70 -14.32 16.16
C THR A 387 2.50 -13.56 15.12
N ALA A 388 3.71 -13.17 15.50
CA ALA A 388 4.66 -12.51 14.60
C ALA A 388 6.09 -12.99 14.87
N SER A 389 6.93 -12.96 13.84
CA SER A 389 8.35 -13.28 13.97
C SER A 389 9.17 -12.50 12.94
N ILE A 390 10.39 -12.10 13.33
CA ILE A 390 11.35 -11.50 12.40
C ILE A 390 11.82 -12.57 11.42
N VAL A 391 11.77 -12.24 10.13
CA VAL A 391 12.19 -13.13 9.04
C VAL A 391 13.71 -13.29 9.07
N GLN A 392 14.17 -14.53 9.12
CA GLN A 392 15.61 -14.86 9.12
C GLN A 392 16.13 -14.99 7.68
N GLY A 393 17.45 -14.78 7.49
CA GLY A 393 18.09 -14.92 6.17
C GLY A 393 18.04 -13.66 5.29
N LEU A 394 17.52 -12.56 5.81
CA LEU A 394 17.60 -11.23 5.23
C LEU A 394 18.80 -10.46 5.80
N PRO A 395 19.26 -9.36 5.14
CA PRO A 395 20.33 -8.52 5.67
C PRO A 395 19.99 -7.98 7.06
N ASP A 396 20.90 -8.16 8.00
CA ASP A 396 20.88 -7.55 9.33
C ASP A 396 21.95 -6.44 9.35
N ASP A 397 21.55 -5.25 8.91
CA ASP A 397 22.42 -4.10 8.72
C ASP A 397 21.69 -2.83 9.20
N PRO A 398 22.31 -1.98 10.05
CA PRO A 398 21.69 -0.77 10.58
C PRO A 398 21.28 0.24 9.52
N ASP A 399 21.81 0.13 8.31
CA ASP A 399 21.44 0.97 7.17
C ASP A 399 20.31 0.39 6.31
N VAL A 400 19.75 -0.76 6.63
CA VAL A 400 18.47 -1.21 6.06
C VAL A 400 17.35 -0.32 6.60
N ARG A 401 16.65 0.40 5.73
CA ARG A 401 15.60 1.37 6.11
C ARG A 401 14.39 1.24 5.20
N PHE A 402 13.20 1.24 5.81
CA PHE A 402 11.93 1.10 5.09
C PHE A 402 11.04 2.35 5.13
N ASN A 403 11.49 3.43 5.75
CA ASN A 403 10.70 4.66 5.93
C ASN A 403 10.24 5.34 4.62
N GLN A 404 10.81 4.99 3.46
CA GLN A 404 10.40 5.45 2.14
C GLN A 404 9.70 4.36 1.31
N PHE A 405 9.54 3.16 1.85
CA PHE A 405 9.04 2.01 1.11
C PHE A 405 7.57 2.20 0.71
N GLN A 406 7.20 1.82 -0.51
CA GLN A 406 5.87 2.07 -1.07
C GLN A 406 5.10 0.79 -1.38
N SER A 407 5.79 -0.23 -1.87
CA SER A 407 5.13 -1.48 -2.25
C SER A 407 6.09 -2.66 -2.20
N PHE A 408 5.54 -3.82 -1.95
CA PHE A 408 6.13 -5.11 -2.26
C PHE A 408 5.14 -5.93 -3.05
N LEU A 409 5.64 -6.66 -4.06
CA LEU A 409 4.79 -7.46 -4.91
C LEU A 409 4.36 -8.73 -4.20
N VAL A 410 3.07 -9.05 -4.28
CA VAL A 410 2.52 -10.35 -3.91
C VAL A 410 2.13 -11.09 -5.18
N SER A 411 2.56 -12.34 -5.33
CA SER A 411 2.20 -13.24 -6.42
C SER A 411 1.96 -14.64 -5.85
N GLY A 412 0.73 -15.11 -5.86
CA GLY A 412 0.33 -16.33 -5.15
C GLY A 412 0.75 -16.29 -3.67
N ASP A 413 1.40 -17.35 -3.21
CA ASP A 413 1.90 -17.45 -1.84
C ASP A 413 3.24 -16.73 -1.60
N TYR A 414 3.75 -15.96 -2.57
CA TYR A 414 5.06 -15.33 -2.51
C TYR A 414 4.99 -13.82 -2.32
N LEU A 415 5.87 -13.33 -1.45
CA LEU A 415 6.18 -11.90 -1.33
C LEU A 415 7.53 -11.62 -1.96
N ILE A 416 7.61 -10.58 -2.79
CA ILE A 416 8.83 -10.18 -3.49
C ILE A 416 9.14 -8.74 -3.13
N LEU A 417 10.33 -8.50 -2.58
CA LEU A 417 10.75 -7.16 -2.17
C LEU A 417 12.25 -6.92 -2.40
N PRO A 418 12.62 -5.71 -2.86
CA PRO A 418 14.01 -5.28 -2.90
C PRO A 418 14.48 -4.87 -1.50
N ILE A 419 15.61 -5.40 -1.04
CA ILE A 419 16.27 -4.98 0.20
C ILE A 419 17.70 -4.61 -0.10
N SER A 420 18.08 -3.39 0.28
CA SER A 420 19.41 -2.84 0.12
C SER A 420 19.69 -1.91 1.30
N PRO A 421 20.80 -2.02 1.99
CA PRO A 421 21.21 -1.00 2.94
C PRO A 421 21.38 0.34 2.21
N LEU A 422 21.18 1.42 2.90
CA LEU A 422 21.22 2.77 2.33
C LEU A 422 22.55 3.04 1.63
N GLY A 423 22.51 3.33 0.32
CA GLY A 423 23.68 3.60 -0.49
C GLY A 423 24.60 2.40 -0.76
N GLN A 424 24.18 1.19 -0.46
CA GLN A 424 24.91 -0.05 -0.68
C GLN A 424 24.14 -0.99 -1.60
N ASP A 425 24.86 -1.89 -2.29
CA ASP A 425 24.22 -2.94 -3.10
C ASP A 425 23.35 -3.85 -2.25
N GLY A 426 22.27 -4.35 -2.85
CA GLY A 426 21.32 -5.25 -2.21
C GLY A 426 20.88 -6.38 -3.14
N ASN A 427 19.72 -6.93 -2.85
CA ASN A 427 19.11 -7.97 -3.68
C ASN A 427 17.58 -7.88 -3.67
N ILE A 428 16.97 -8.50 -4.66
CA ILE A 428 15.57 -8.92 -4.59
C ILE A 428 15.51 -10.16 -3.70
N TYR A 429 14.52 -10.21 -2.80
CA TYR A 429 14.23 -11.37 -1.96
C TYR A 429 12.82 -11.86 -2.24
N ILE A 430 12.69 -13.18 -2.33
CA ILE A 430 11.43 -13.89 -2.51
C ILE A 430 11.15 -14.67 -1.23
N LEU A 431 10.03 -14.37 -0.57
CA LEU A 431 9.62 -14.99 0.68
C LEU A 431 8.40 -15.86 0.42
N ASP A 432 8.51 -17.14 0.67
CA ASP A 432 7.40 -18.09 0.62
C ASP A 432 6.62 -18.00 1.94
N SER A 433 5.37 -17.56 1.88
CA SER A 433 4.54 -17.33 3.06
C SER A 433 4.13 -18.62 3.77
N GLN A 434 4.12 -19.76 3.07
CA GLN A 434 3.69 -21.04 3.62
C GLN A 434 4.83 -21.79 4.28
N THR A 435 6.03 -21.75 3.70
CA THR A 435 7.20 -22.48 4.18
C THR A 435 8.20 -21.68 4.98
N ASN A 436 8.07 -20.34 4.99
CA ASN A 436 9.06 -19.38 5.53
C ASN A 436 10.41 -19.43 4.82
N GLN A 437 10.49 -20.02 3.64
CA GLN A 437 11.72 -20.01 2.87
C GLN A 437 12.00 -18.61 2.32
N VAL A 438 13.25 -18.18 2.45
CA VAL A 438 13.77 -16.95 1.84
C VAL A 438 14.70 -17.31 0.72
N THR A 439 14.43 -16.84 -0.48
CA THR A 439 15.26 -17.03 -1.66
C THR A 439 15.84 -15.68 -2.09
N LYS A 440 17.13 -15.67 -2.36
CA LYS A 440 17.85 -14.48 -2.85
C LYS A 440 17.84 -14.49 -4.37
N GLY A 441 17.30 -13.44 -4.97
CA GLY A 441 17.25 -13.19 -6.40
C GLY A 441 18.30 -12.20 -6.87
N ALA A 442 17.96 -11.45 -7.93
CA ALA A 442 18.84 -10.53 -8.63
C ALA A 442 19.55 -9.54 -7.69
N LYS A 443 20.78 -9.23 -8.04
CA LYS A 443 21.59 -8.22 -7.37
C LYS A 443 21.12 -6.82 -7.78
N LEU A 444 20.97 -5.95 -6.80
CA LEU A 444 20.60 -4.55 -6.97
C LEU A 444 21.83 -3.68 -6.77
N ILE A 445 22.21 -2.95 -7.81
CA ILE A 445 23.31 -1.98 -7.74
C ILE A 445 22.78 -0.68 -7.17
N ASN A 446 23.42 -0.15 -6.13
CA ASN A 446 23.01 1.08 -5.48
C ASN A 446 24.11 2.14 -5.51
N GLN A 447 23.77 3.38 -5.19
CA GLN A 447 24.68 4.53 -5.16
C GLN A 447 24.58 5.22 -3.78
N PRO A 448 25.65 5.88 -3.32
CA PRO A 448 25.69 6.52 -2.01
C PRO A 448 24.50 7.44 -1.76
N GLY A 449 23.81 7.21 -0.64
CA GLY A 449 22.65 7.98 -0.20
C GLY A 449 21.31 7.62 -0.84
N ASN A 450 21.30 6.82 -1.92
CA ASN A 450 20.09 6.36 -2.58
C ASN A 450 19.51 5.11 -1.91
N HIS A 451 18.24 4.79 -2.19
CA HIS A 451 17.61 3.58 -1.69
C HIS A 451 16.50 3.08 -2.62
N PHE A 452 16.26 1.77 -2.60
CA PHE A 452 15.10 1.17 -3.23
C PHE A 452 13.85 1.44 -2.40
N ILE A 453 12.73 1.75 -3.07
CA ILE A 453 11.46 2.13 -2.43
C ILE A 453 10.33 1.15 -2.71
N GLY A 454 10.58 0.08 -3.44
CA GLY A 454 9.61 -0.99 -3.62
C GLY A 454 9.75 -1.77 -4.92
N ALA A 455 8.94 -2.83 -4.95
CA ALA A 455 8.60 -3.64 -6.10
C ALA A 455 7.07 -3.61 -6.30
N PHE A 456 6.65 -3.49 -7.57
CA PHE A 456 5.26 -3.27 -7.96
C PHE A 456 4.80 -4.28 -9.01
#